data_d3cc9283b2b2539a1c87e0a3ffdf953a
#
_entry.id   d3cc9283b2b2539a1c87e0a3ffdf953a
#
_cell.length_a   1.000
_cell.length_b   1.000
_cell.length_c   1.000
_cell.angle_alpha   90.00
_cell.angle_beta   90.00
_cell.angle_gamma   90.00
#
_symmetry.space_group_name_H-M   'P 1'
#
loop_
_entity.id
_entity.type
_entity.pdbx_description
1 polymer ?
#
loop_
_entity_poly.entity_id
_entity_poly.type
_entity_poly.pdbx_seq_one_letter_code
_entity_poly.pdbx_strand_id
1 'polypeptide(L)'
;VKNKQLFSKLFHGDDRIVAGDRFSKYPELMGNVLNNYDNPEFYTINAIHPDLDFRTPIASKPGSRASINVTKLKTFMFEFDDMPLKNQLRFLKNCNIPWTGIVFSGGKSYHALLSLAEPIEGAHTIEGVARYKIIHQRLSAYLNKKVRELEAGLWEVDNATQDPARFSRFPGSLRNGKEQEVLHVGDEISSNDFGDLLERCPLITTRKTVIAPPECSADTEQKFWALCPTSLRRKLRYVNWARPSGNYSEIYKLTLWAIDATDVTKDVFLSILHTHTFPWLDKQGYRSDPEKGVNDAFLYKRRF
;
A
#
# COMPACT_ATOMS: atom_id res chain seq x y z
N VAL A 1 -7.61 -21.96 20.51
CA VAL A 1 -6.31 -21.74 21.17
C VAL A 1 -5.38 -20.91 20.26
N LYS A 2 -5.07 -21.36 19.02
CA LYS A 2 -4.13 -20.69 18.10
C LYS A 2 -4.51 -19.23 17.77
N ASN A 3 -5.80 -18.90 17.62
CA ASN A 3 -6.25 -17.55 17.30
C ASN A 3 -5.83 -16.56 18.40
N LYS A 4 -6.08 -16.88 19.67
CA LYS A 4 -5.66 -16.05 20.81
C LYS A 4 -4.14 -15.92 20.89
N GLN A 5 -3.40 -16.99 20.61
CA GLN A 5 -1.93 -16.97 20.57
C GLN A 5 -1.44 -16.04 19.45
N LEU A 6 -2.01 -16.11 18.26
CA LEU A 6 -1.63 -15.21 17.16
C LEU A 6 -1.87 -13.75 17.55
N PHE A 7 -3.08 -13.42 18.03
CA PHE A 7 -3.40 -12.06 18.42
C PHE A 7 -2.51 -11.50 19.55
N SER A 8 -2.10 -12.35 20.52
CA SER A 8 -1.17 -11.93 21.59
C SER A 8 0.25 -11.64 21.08
N LYS A 9 0.63 -12.16 19.91
CA LYS A 9 1.89 -11.81 19.23
C LYS A 9 1.76 -10.54 18.38
N LEU A 10 0.60 -10.28 17.81
CA LEU A 10 0.39 -9.13 16.96
C LEU A 10 0.09 -7.85 17.75
N PHE A 11 -0.60 -7.96 18.88
CA PHE A 11 -1.16 -6.83 19.62
C PHE A 11 -0.93 -6.93 21.12
N HIS A 12 -0.79 -5.79 21.77
CA HIS A 12 -0.88 -5.66 23.23
C HIS A 12 -2.33 -5.43 23.66
N GLY A 13 -2.61 -5.60 24.96
CA GLY A 13 -3.97 -5.52 25.48
C GLY A 13 -4.64 -4.17 25.35
N ASP A 14 -3.87 -3.08 25.26
CA ASP A 14 -4.30 -1.71 25.08
C ASP A 14 -4.39 -1.26 23.60
N ASP A 15 -3.91 -2.10 22.67
CA ASP A 15 -3.99 -1.81 21.25
C ASP A 15 -5.45 -1.79 20.78
N ARG A 16 -5.74 -0.87 19.88
CA ARG A 16 -7.05 -0.76 19.22
C ARG A 16 -6.92 -1.13 17.76
N ILE A 17 -7.84 -1.94 17.29
CA ILE A 17 -7.89 -2.42 15.91
C ILE A 17 -9.25 -2.12 15.31
N VAL A 18 -9.31 -1.98 14.00
CA VAL A 18 -10.59 -1.98 13.28
C VAL A 18 -10.89 -3.44 12.93
N ALA A 19 -12.01 -3.96 13.42
CA ALA A 19 -12.51 -5.29 13.08
C ALA A 19 -13.97 -5.23 12.61
N GLY A 20 -14.41 -6.24 11.88
CA GLY A 20 -15.77 -6.35 11.36
C GLY A 20 -15.80 -6.69 9.87
N ASP A 21 -16.65 -6.00 9.10
CA ASP A 21 -16.73 -6.14 7.65
C ASP A 21 -15.75 -5.20 6.91
N ARG A 22 -15.76 -5.25 5.57
CA ARG A 22 -14.89 -4.38 4.74
C ARG A 22 -15.19 -2.88 4.86
N PHE A 23 -16.33 -2.50 5.41
CA PHE A 23 -16.77 -1.11 5.59
C PHE A 23 -16.49 -0.58 6.99
N SER A 24 -16.09 -1.44 7.93
CA SER A 24 -15.72 -1.06 9.29
C SER A 24 -14.57 -0.05 9.29
N LYS A 25 -14.69 0.99 10.12
CA LYS A 25 -13.79 2.16 10.08
C LYS A 25 -13.19 2.52 11.43
N TYR A 26 -13.90 2.25 12.52
CA TYR A 26 -13.54 2.75 13.86
C TYR A 26 -12.80 1.70 14.67
N PRO A 27 -11.73 2.11 15.38
CA PRO A 27 -10.94 1.20 16.19
C PRO A 27 -11.58 0.90 17.53
N GLU A 28 -11.50 -0.36 17.94
CA GLU A 28 -11.95 -0.86 19.23
C GLU A 28 -10.81 -1.57 19.96
N LEU A 29 -10.90 -1.66 21.29
CA LEU A 29 -9.94 -2.42 22.08
C LEU A 29 -9.90 -3.87 21.62
N MET A 30 -8.71 -4.42 21.47
CA MET A 30 -8.49 -5.81 21.03
C MET A 30 -9.26 -6.80 21.91
N GLY A 31 -9.26 -6.58 23.22
CA GLY A 31 -10.01 -7.42 24.16
C GLY A 31 -11.52 -7.43 23.89
N ASN A 32 -12.10 -6.29 23.54
CA ASN A 32 -13.52 -6.18 23.18
C ASN A 32 -13.82 -6.92 21.88
N VAL A 33 -12.94 -6.77 20.88
CA VAL A 33 -13.08 -7.46 19.60
C VAL A 33 -13.10 -8.99 19.78
N LEU A 34 -12.20 -9.53 20.61
CA LEU A 34 -12.14 -10.97 20.86
C LEU A 34 -13.34 -11.53 21.64
N ASN A 35 -14.01 -10.70 22.42
CA ASN A 35 -15.11 -11.13 23.29
C ASN A 35 -16.51 -10.84 22.74
N ASN A 36 -16.66 -9.78 21.93
CA ASN A 36 -17.96 -9.21 21.58
C ASN A 36 -18.32 -9.33 20.10
N TYR A 37 -17.39 -9.70 19.23
CA TYR A 37 -17.69 -9.82 17.80
C TYR A 37 -18.06 -11.25 17.44
N ASP A 38 -19.32 -11.40 17.03
CA ASP A 38 -19.77 -12.62 16.37
C ASP A 38 -19.28 -12.61 14.93
N ASN A 39 -18.22 -13.40 14.66
CA ASN A 39 -17.75 -13.72 13.33
C ASN A 39 -17.32 -12.51 12.46
N PRO A 40 -16.40 -11.62 12.93
CA PRO A 40 -15.90 -10.53 12.10
C PRO A 40 -15.13 -11.08 10.90
N GLU A 41 -15.33 -10.51 9.71
CA GLU A 41 -14.63 -10.99 8.49
C GLU A 41 -13.14 -10.59 8.48
N PHE A 42 -12.83 -9.41 9.04
CA PHE A 42 -11.54 -8.75 8.90
C PHE A 42 -11.07 -8.10 10.20
N TYR A 43 -9.76 -7.87 10.27
CA TYR A 43 -9.13 -6.99 11.25
C TYR A 43 -7.96 -6.24 10.62
N THR A 44 -7.60 -5.06 11.14
CA THR A 44 -6.39 -4.34 10.72
C THR A 44 -5.14 -5.01 11.29
N ILE A 45 -4.12 -5.22 10.45
CA ILE A 45 -2.87 -5.91 10.86
C ILE A 45 -2.00 -5.11 11.83
N ASN A 46 -2.25 -3.81 11.94
CA ASN A 46 -1.60 -2.92 12.91
C ASN A 46 -2.66 -2.13 13.67
N ALA A 47 -2.29 -1.72 14.89
CA ALA A 47 -3.14 -0.91 15.74
C ALA A 47 -3.42 0.48 15.15
N ILE A 48 -4.63 1.00 15.37
CA ILE A 48 -5.12 2.28 14.84
C ILE A 48 -5.38 3.24 15.99
N HIS A 49 -5.08 4.52 15.80
CA HIS A 49 -5.31 5.55 16.81
C HIS A 49 -6.82 5.69 17.12
N PRO A 50 -7.22 5.66 18.41
CA PRO A 50 -8.63 5.66 18.78
C PRO A 50 -9.33 6.99 18.53
N ASP A 51 -8.65 8.10 18.83
CA ASP A 51 -9.29 9.39 19.05
C ASP A 51 -8.93 10.44 17.99
N LEU A 52 -7.85 10.23 17.21
CA LEU A 52 -7.36 11.20 16.25
C LEU A 52 -7.35 10.64 14.84
N ASP A 53 -7.84 11.43 13.90
CA ASP A 53 -7.66 11.20 12.47
C ASP A 53 -6.63 12.19 11.91
N PHE A 54 -5.39 11.72 11.75
CA PHE A 54 -4.26 12.53 11.26
C PHE A 54 -4.40 13.00 9.80
N ARG A 55 -5.45 12.55 9.09
CA ARG A 55 -5.77 13.06 7.75
C ARG A 55 -6.45 14.43 7.78
N THR A 56 -7.10 14.73 8.90
CA THR A 56 -7.82 15.99 9.10
C THR A 56 -7.33 16.64 10.39
N PRO A 57 -6.77 17.86 10.33
CA PRO A 57 -6.27 18.56 11.53
C PRO A 57 -7.37 18.99 12.51
N ILE A 58 -8.61 18.68 12.25
CA ILE A 58 -9.74 19.03 13.12
C ILE A 58 -9.83 17.99 14.25
N ALA A 59 -9.51 18.40 15.44
CA ALA A 59 -9.30 17.64 16.67
C ALA A 59 -10.53 16.87 17.23
N SER A 60 -11.48 16.43 16.44
CA SER A 60 -12.70 15.81 16.97
C SER A 60 -13.22 14.59 16.21
N LYS A 61 -12.44 14.05 15.27
CA LYS A 61 -12.81 12.81 14.59
C LYS A 61 -12.03 11.64 15.17
N PRO A 62 -12.71 10.55 15.57
CA PRO A 62 -12.03 9.32 15.97
C PRO A 62 -11.13 8.83 14.85
N GLY A 63 -10.03 8.19 15.20
CA GLY A 63 -9.14 7.54 14.26
C GLY A 63 -9.94 6.59 13.37
N SER A 64 -9.55 6.48 12.14
CA SER A 64 -10.16 5.58 11.18
C SER A 64 -9.10 4.78 10.46
N ARG A 65 -9.51 3.73 9.78
CA ARG A 65 -8.61 2.87 9.02
C ARG A 65 -7.92 3.63 7.88
N ALA A 66 -6.77 4.22 8.19
CA ALA A 66 -5.87 4.87 7.25
C ALA A 66 -4.42 4.65 7.67
N SER A 67 -3.50 4.55 6.71
CA SER A 67 -2.07 4.30 6.97
C SER A 67 -1.48 5.26 8.00
N ILE A 68 -1.85 6.56 7.92
CA ILE A 68 -1.35 7.61 8.80
C ILE A 68 -1.88 7.49 10.23
N ASN A 69 -2.97 6.77 10.46
CA ASN A 69 -3.60 6.58 11.76
C ASN A 69 -3.09 5.32 12.49
N VAL A 70 -2.15 4.59 11.89
CA VAL A 70 -1.52 3.43 12.54
C VAL A 70 -0.65 3.89 13.71
N THR A 71 -0.87 3.33 14.90
CA THR A 71 -0.12 3.69 16.12
C THR A 71 1.22 2.98 16.23
N LYS A 72 1.32 1.78 15.68
CA LYS A 72 2.53 0.94 15.71
C LYS A 72 2.74 0.35 14.32
N LEU A 73 3.79 0.75 13.62
CA LEU A 73 4.19 0.19 12.33
C LEU A 73 5.00 -1.10 12.57
N LYS A 74 4.32 -2.20 12.84
CA LYS A 74 4.92 -3.40 13.40
C LYS A 74 4.76 -4.64 12.53
N THR A 75 3.57 -4.86 11.97
CA THR A 75 3.22 -6.10 11.27
C THR A 75 3.13 -5.88 9.77
N PHE A 76 3.83 -6.71 9.02
CA PHE A 76 3.74 -6.81 7.57
C PHE A 76 2.89 -8.01 7.19
N MET A 77 2.12 -7.87 6.10
CA MET A 77 1.31 -8.95 5.54
C MET A 77 1.72 -9.21 4.10
N PHE A 78 1.75 -10.49 3.72
CA PHE A 78 2.03 -10.92 2.35
C PHE A 78 1.00 -11.96 1.93
N GLU A 79 0.54 -11.86 0.68
CA GLU A 79 -0.34 -12.85 0.06
C GLU A 79 0.00 -13.00 -1.43
N PHE A 80 -0.36 -14.17 -2.00
CA PHE A 80 -0.14 -14.52 -3.40
C PHE A 80 -1.47 -14.91 -4.02
N ASP A 81 -2.12 -13.99 -4.71
CA ASP A 81 -3.48 -14.20 -5.23
C ASP A 81 -3.57 -15.20 -6.38
N ASP A 82 -2.51 -15.31 -7.17
CA ASP A 82 -2.49 -16.15 -8.38
C ASP A 82 -1.76 -17.48 -8.19
N MET A 83 -1.07 -17.69 -7.06
CA MET A 83 -0.36 -18.93 -6.76
C MET A 83 -1.35 -19.99 -6.22
N PRO A 84 -1.34 -21.23 -6.69
CA PRO A 84 -2.18 -22.30 -6.13
C PRO A 84 -1.93 -22.52 -4.63
N LEU A 85 -2.97 -22.74 -3.83
CA LEU A 85 -2.88 -22.85 -2.36
C LEU A 85 -1.81 -23.86 -1.88
N LYS A 86 -1.71 -25.02 -2.54
CA LYS A 86 -0.69 -26.03 -2.22
C LYS A 86 0.73 -25.48 -2.35
N ASN A 87 0.97 -24.69 -3.38
CA ASN A 87 2.28 -24.08 -3.64
C ASN A 87 2.55 -22.94 -2.66
N GLN A 88 1.53 -22.09 -2.36
CA GLN A 88 1.67 -21.04 -1.36
C GLN A 88 2.12 -21.60 -0.01
N LEU A 89 1.43 -22.61 0.52
CA LEU A 89 1.76 -23.17 1.83
C LEU A 89 3.15 -23.82 1.85
N ARG A 90 3.52 -24.56 0.80
CA ARG A 90 4.87 -25.15 0.64
C ARG A 90 5.92 -24.06 0.60
N PHE A 91 5.70 -23.01 -0.20
CA PHE A 91 6.59 -21.87 -0.31
C PHE A 91 6.77 -21.15 1.04
N LEU A 92 5.69 -20.79 1.70
CA LEU A 92 5.73 -20.07 2.98
C LEU A 92 6.49 -20.85 4.07
N LYS A 93 6.44 -22.20 4.05
CA LYS A 93 7.19 -23.04 4.97
C LYS A 93 8.69 -23.11 4.65
N ASN A 94 9.09 -22.89 3.40
CA ASN A 94 10.46 -23.12 2.93
C ASN A 94 11.22 -21.84 2.52
N CYS A 95 10.59 -20.67 2.57
CA CYS A 95 11.22 -19.41 2.12
C CYS A 95 12.18 -18.77 3.14
N ASN A 96 12.40 -19.42 4.31
CA ASN A 96 13.29 -18.95 5.39
C ASN A 96 12.92 -17.54 5.92
N ILE A 97 11.63 -17.26 6.02
CA ILE A 97 11.09 -16.10 6.75
C ILE A 97 10.53 -16.62 8.09
N PRO A 98 10.86 -16.00 9.22
CA PRO A 98 10.31 -16.35 10.53
C PRO A 98 8.89 -15.76 10.68
N TRP A 99 7.92 -16.39 10.05
CA TRP A 99 6.54 -15.92 10.09
C TRP A 99 5.99 -15.93 11.52
N THR A 100 5.43 -14.78 11.95
CA THR A 100 4.68 -14.70 13.22
C THR A 100 3.31 -15.37 13.08
N GLY A 101 2.74 -15.38 11.88
CA GLY A 101 1.49 -16.06 11.61
C GLY A 101 1.30 -16.46 10.15
N ILE A 102 0.63 -17.58 9.92
CA ILE A 102 0.10 -17.97 8.62
C ILE A 102 -1.37 -18.31 8.81
N VAL A 103 -2.25 -17.55 8.13
CA VAL A 103 -3.70 -17.68 8.24
C VAL A 103 -4.27 -18.05 6.87
N PHE A 104 -5.07 -19.11 6.80
CA PHE A 104 -5.86 -19.41 5.61
C PHE A 104 -7.00 -18.41 5.50
N SER A 105 -7.14 -17.76 4.35
CA SER A 105 -8.13 -16.69 4.14
C SER A 105 -9.57 -17.18 3.93
N GLY A 106 -9.81 -18.48 4.01
CA GLY A 106 -11.10 -19.09 3.65
C GLY A 106 -11.39 -19.07 2.14
N GLY A 107 -10.42 -18.72 1.31
CA GLY A 107 -10.58 -18.57 -0.15
C GLY A 107 -9.39 -19.11 -0.93
N LYS A 108 -8.72 -18.22 -1.65
CA LYS A 108 -7.67 -18.56 -2.62
C LYS A 108 -6.23 -18.29 -2.10
N SER A 109 -6.07 -17.70 -0.92
CA SER A 109 -4.75 -17.28 -0.42
C SER A 109 -4.53 -17.59 1.05
N TYR A 110 -3.26 -17.61 1.43
CA TYR A 110 -2.80 -17.51 2.83
C TYR A 110 -2.30 -16.09 3.07
N HIS A 111 -2.62 -15.54 4.24
CA HIS A 111 -2.03 -14.32 4.74
C HIS A 111 -0.84 -14.70 5.61
N ALA A 112 0.35 -14.39 5.18
CA ALA A 112 1.58 -14.58 5.94
C ALA A 112 1.92 -13.26 6.65
N LEU A 113 2.03 -13.32 7.97
CA LEU A 113 2.26 -12.18 8.85
C LEU A 113 3.66 -12.24 9.43
N LEU A 114 4.41 -11.16 9.30
CA LEU A 114 5.70 -10.94 9.92
C LEU A 114 5.59 -9.75 10.87
N SER A 115 5.64 -10.00 12.18
CA SER A 115 5.52 -8.95 13.20
C SER A 115 6.86 -8.71 13.87
N LEU A 116 7.21 -7.45 14.06
CA LEU A 116 8.42 -7.01 14.74
C LEU A 116 8.19 -6.99 16.26
N ALA A 117 9.20 -7.36 17.04
CA ALA A 117 9.19 -7.17 18.48
C ALA A 117 9.16 -5.65 18.82
N GLU A 118 9.87 -4.83 18.05
CA GLU A 118 9.92 -3.39 18.19
C GLU A 118 9.33 -2.71 16.94
N PRO A 119 8.35 -1.81 17.10
CA PRO A 119 7.75 -1.11 15.98
C PRO A 119 8.77 -0.21 15.25
N ILE A 120 8.57 0.00 13.95
CA ILE A 120 9.30 1.00 13.17
C ILE A 120 8.92 2.39 13.69
N GLU A 121 9.92 3.22 13.93
CA GLU A 121 9.70 4.61 14.33
C GLU A 121 8.96 5.43 13.28
N GLY A 122 8.29 6.48 13.76
CA GLY A 122 7.60 7.44 12.89
C GLY A 122 6.16 7.06 12.58
N ALA A 123 5.50 6.27 13.44
CA ALA A 123 4.04 6.15 13.39
C ALA A 123 3.40 7.56 13.37
N HIS A 124 2.28 7.71 12.67
CA HIS A 124 1.58 8.99 12.42
C HIS A 124 2.33 10.02 11.55
N THR A 125 3.48 9.67 10.98
CA THR A 125 4.20 10.53 10.06
C THR A 125 4.18 9.98 8.63
N ILE A 126 4.26 10.88 7.65
CA ILE A 126 4.34 10.48 6.23
C ILE A 126 5.62 9.68 6.00
N GLU A 127 6.72 10.10 6.63
CA GLU A 127 8.03 9.48 6.52
C GLU A 127 8.03 8.05 7.09
N GLY A 128 7.40 7.83 8.25
CA GLY A 128 7.30 6.51 8.85
C GLY A 128 6.45 5.56 8.00
N VAL A 129 5.32 6.04 7.48
CA VAL A 129 4.48 5.27 6.55
C VAL A 129 5.23 4.96 5.25
N ALA A 130 6.01 5.91 4.72
CA ALA A 130 6.83 5.69 3.54
C ALA A 130 7.95 4.66 3.81
N ARG A 131 8.62 4.76 4.97
CA ARG A 131 9.63 3.78 5.41
C ARG A 131 9.04 2.38 5.51
N TYR A 132 7.89 2.22 6.15
CA TYR A 132 7.19 0.94 6.21
C TYR A 132 6.93 0.35 4.81
N LYS A 133 6.45 1.16 3.87
CA LYS A 133 6.17 0.73 2.49
C LYS A 133 7.44 0.32 1.75
N ILE A 134 8.54 1.06 1.90
CA ILE A 134 9.84 0.71 1.32
C ILE A 134 10.32 -0.64 1.86
N ILE A 135 10.21 -0.86 3.17
CA ILE A 135 10.58 -2.14 3.80
C ILE A 135 9.69 -3.26 3.24
N HIS A 136 8.36 -3.06 3.19
CA HIS A 136 7.45 -4.04 2.63
C HIS A 136 7.81 -4.40 1.17
N GLN A 137 8.13 -3.40 0.35
CA GLN A 137 8.55 -3.62 -1.04
C GLN A 137 9.85 -4.42 -1.13
N ARG A 138 10.84 -4.15 -0.25
CA ARG A 138 12.09 -4.93 -0.20
C ARG A 138 11.83 -6.39 0.15
N LEU A 139 11.00 -6.64 1.16
CA LEU A 139 10.57 -7.98 1.54
C LEU A 139 9.80 -8.67 0.40
N SER A 140 8.89 -7.97 -0.26
CA SER A 140 8.15 -8.49 -1.42
C SER A 140 9.09 -8.87 -2.57
N ALA A 141 10.09 -8.04 -2.87
CA ALA A 141 11.08 -8.33 -3.91
C ALA A 141 11.93 -9.56 -3.54
N TYR A 142 12.29 -9.71 -2.27
CA TYR A 142 12.97 -10.90 -1.76
C TYR A 142 12.08 -12.15 -1.92
N LEU A 143 10.82 -12.08 -1.49
CA LEU A 143 9.86 -13.18 -1.62
C LEU A 143 9.64 -13.56 -3.09
N ASN A 144 9.46 -12.59 -3.99
CA ASN A 144 9.30 -12.83 -5.42
C ASN A 144 10.54 -13.51 -6.03
N LYS A 145 11.74 -13.15 -5.58
CA LYS A 145 12.97 -13.85 -5.97
C LYS A 145 12.94 -15.30 -5.46
N LYS A 146 12.58 -15.53 -4.20
CA LYS A 146 12.49 -16.87 -3.60
C LYS A 146 11.42 -17.74 -4.26
N VAL A 147 10.28 -17.19 -4.65
CA VAL A 147 9.26 -17.92 -5.43
C VAL A 147 9.85 -18.48 -6.72
N ARG A 148 10.58 -17.66 -7.47
CA ARG A 148 11.23 -18.10 -8.72
C ARG A 148 12.27 -19.19 -8.50
N GLU A 149 13.00 -19.14 -7.39
CA GLU A 149 14.01 -20.13 -7.02
C GLU A 149 13.39 -21.47 -6.56
N LEU A 150 12.32 -21.44 -5.77
CA LEU A 150 11.77 -22.60 -5.09
C LEU A 150 10.59 -23.25 -5.83
N GLU A 151 9.77 -22.46 -6.52
CA GLU A 151 8.51 -22.92 -7.09
C GLU A 151 8.51 -22.92 -8.64
N ALA A 152 9.58 -22.46 -9.28
CA ALA A 152 9.71 -22.36 -10.74
C ALA A 152 8.51 -21.65 -11.43
N GLY A 153 7.88 -20.70 -10.72
CA GLY A 153 6.70 -19.95 -11.19
C GLY A 153 6.96 -18.44 -11.23
N LEU A 154 6.11 -17.73 -11.95
CA LEU A 154 6.16 -16.26 -12.09
C LEU A 154 5.13 -15.57 -11.15
N TRP A 155 4.78 -16.21 -10.05
CA TRP A 155 3.86 -15.62 -9.08
C TRP A 155 4.54 -14.52 -8.27
N GLU A 156 3.77 -13.50 -7.93
CA GLU A 156 4.27 -12.34 -7.18
C GLU A 156 3.38 -12.04 -5.98
N VAL A 157 3.99 -11.39 -4.99
CA VAL A 157 3.26 -10.85 -3.83
C VAL A 157 2.27 -9.79 -4.29
N ASP A 158 1.04 -9.81 -3.77
CA ASP A 158 0.04 -8.76 -4.03
C ASP A 158 0.53 -7.42 -3.46
N ASN A 159 0.72 -6.43 -4.34
CA ASN A 159 1.16 -5.10 -3.97
C ASN A 159 0.16 -4.33 -3.08
N ALA A 160 -1.10 -4.75 -3.03
CA ALA A 160 -2.09 -4.12 -2.17
C ALA A 160 -1.82 -4.36 -0.68
N THR A 161 -0.99 -5.35 -0.34
CA THR A 161 -0.61 -5.68 1.06
C THR A 161 0.38 -4.70 1.69
N GLN A 162 0.96 -3.76 0.93
CA GLN A 162 1.90 -2.76 1.44
C GLN A 162 1.29 -1.66 2.33
N ASP A 163 -0.02 -1.60 2.46
CA ASP A 163 -0.69 -0.62 3.33
C ASP A 163 -0.63 -1.07 4.80
N PRO A 164 -0.01 -0.29 5.73
CA PRO A 164 0.05 -0.68 7.14
C PRO A 164 -1.31 -0.76 7.83
N ALA A 165 -2.35 -0.11 7.30
CA ALA A 165 -3.73 -0.24 7.76
C ALA A 165 -4.52 -1.31 7.00
N ARG A 166 -3.83 -2.26 6.33
CA ARG A 166 -4.47 -3.33 5.57
C ARG A 166 -5.31 -4.22 6.47
N PHE A 167 -6.41 -4.67 5.94
CA PHE A 167 -7.18 -5.74 6.53
C PHE A 167 -6.56 -7.11 6.23
N SER A 168 -6.39 -7.90 7.28
CA SER A 168 -6.25 -9.35 7.20
C SER A 168 -7.57 -10.03 7.52
N ARG A 169 -7.69 -11.30 7.19
CA ARG A 169 -8.85 -12.12 7.54
C ARG A 169 -8.85 -12.47 9.01
N PHE A 170 -10.02 -12.38 9.63
CA PHE A 170 -10.14 -12.65 11.07
C PHE A 170 -10.13 -14.16 11.35
N PRO A 171 -9.11 -14.68 12.06
CA PRO A 171 -8.98 -16.11 12.32
C PRO A 171 -10.15 -16.67 13.14
N GLY A 172 -10.67 -17.81 12.74
CA GLY A 172 -11.81 -18.47 13.34
C GLY A 172 -13.16 -18.10 12.74
N SER A 173 -13.19 -17.05 11.89
CA SER A 173 -14.40 -16.65 11.19
C SER A 173 -14.66 -17.49 9.95
N LEU A 174 -15.92 -17.58 9.52
CA LEU A 174 -16.32 -18.32 8.34
C LEU A 174 -16.35 -17.42 7.09
N ARG A 175 -15.81 -17.91 5.99
CA ARG A 175 -15.95 -17.32 4.66
C ARG A 175 -16.45 -18.37 3.68
N ASN A 176 -17.63 -18.19 3.12
CA ASN A 176 -18.24 -19.16 2.19
C ASN A 176 -18.26 -20.60 2.78
N GLY A 177 -18.58 -20.72 4.04
CA GLY A 177 -18.61 -22.01 4.75
C GLY A 177 -17.24 -22.61 5.12
N LYS A 178 -16.12 -21.91 4.84
CA LYS A 178 -14.76 -22.34 5.22
C LYS A 178 -14.23 -21.47 6.33
N GLU A 179 -13.68 -22.11 7.37
CA GLU A 179 -13.05 -21.42 8.48
C GLU A 179 -11.72 -20.76 8.02
N GLN A 180 -11.48 -19.54 8.50
CA GLN A 180 -10.23 -18.82 8.34
C GLN A 180 -9.25 -19.32 9.43
N GLU A 181 -8.50 -20.34 9.08
CA GLU A 181 -7.72 -21.12 10.03
C GLU A 181 -6.31 -20.55 10.23
N VAL A 182 -5.85 -20.51 11.50
CA VAL A 182 -4.44 -20.25 11.83
C VAL A 182 -3.64 -21.54 11.67
N LEU A 183 -2.79 -21.61 10.66
CA LEU A 183 -1.95 -22.76 10.37
C LEU A 183 -0.63 -22.74 11.16
N HIS A 184 -0.08 -21.55 11.38
CA HIS A 184 1.19 -21.34 12.08
C HIS A 184 1.11 -20.14 13.02
N VAL A 185 1.73 -20.26 14.18
CA VAL A 185 2.04 -19.18 15.12
C VAL A 185 3.51 -19.30 15.49
N GLY A 186 4.26 -18.25 15.21
CA GLY A 186 5.65 -18.10 15.60
C GLY A 186 5.86 -16.88 16.49
N ASP A 187 7.10 -16.59 16.80
CA ASP A 187 7.46 -15.42 17.58
C ASP A 187 7.57 -14.15 16.71
N GLU A 188 7.57 -13.01 17.36
CA GLU A 188 7.93 -11.75 16.75
C GLU A 188 9.42 -11.74 16.42
N ILE A 189 9.79 -11.14 15.30
CA ILE A 189 11.20 -11.05 14.91
C ILE A 189 11.89 -9.92 15.68
N SER A 190 13.05 -10.19 16.26
CA SER A 190 13.86 -9.16 16.92
C SER A 190 14.41 -8.14 15.93
N SER A 191 14.77 -6.93 16.42
CA SER A 191 15.37 -5.89 15.57
C SER A 191 16.66 -6.34 14.90
N ASN A 192 17.49 -7.15 15.56
CA ASN A 192 18.72 -7.69 14.98
C ASN A 192 18.43 -8.69 13.85
N ASP A 193 17.58 -9.68 14.10
CA ASP A 193 17.22 -10.68 13.10
C ASP A 193 16.48 -10.02 11.90
N PHE A 194 15.73 -8.98 12.18
CA PHE A 194 15.07 -8.20 11.12
C PHE A 194 16.07 -7.40 10.28
N GLY A 195 17.11 -6.85 10.91
CA GLY A 195 18.24 -6.21 10.22
C GLY A 195 18.91 -7.20 9.26
N ASP A 196 19.26 -8.37 9.76
CA ASP A 196 19.88 -9.46 8.98
C ASP A 196 18.97 -9.93 7.83
N LEU A 197 17.65 -9.98 8.05
CA LEU A 197 16.69 -10.29 7.00
C LEU A 197 16.69 -9.20 5.93
N LEU A 198 16.69 -7.92 6.31
CA LEU A 198 16.70 -6.80 5.38
C LEU A 198 18.01 -6.71 4.58
N GLU A 199 19.15 -7.11 5.14
CA GLU A 199 20.41 -7.16 4.38
C GLU A 199 20.35 -8.17 3.23
N ARG A 200 19.61 -9.26 3.39
CA ARG A 200 19.36 -10.25 2.32
C ARG A 200 18.35 -9.77 1.27
N CYS A 201 17.56 -8.75 1.59
CA CYS A 201 16.57 -8.19 0.68
C CYS A 201 17.23 -7.24 -0.33
N PRO A 202 16.79 -7.25 -1.60
CA PRO A 202 17.26 -6.29 -2.58
C PRO A 202 17.09 -4.87 -2.07
N LEU A 203 18.11 -4.04 -2.24
CA LEU A 203 17.91 -2.60 -2.10
C LEU A 203 16.94 -2.19 -3.20
N ILE A 204 15.75 -1.78 -2.82
CA ILE A 204 14.95 -1.01 -3.73
C ILE A 204 15.64 0.34 -3.79
N THR A 205 16.51 0.50 -4.76
CA THR A 205 16.71 1.82 -5.26
C THR A 205 15.31 2.26 -5.72
N THR A 206 14.63 3.03 -4.89
CA THR A 206 13.73 4.04 -5.42
C THR A 206 14.66 4.96 -6.22
N ARG A 207 15.10 4.49 -7.38
CA ARG A 207 15.27 5.39 -8.47
C ARG A 207 13.83 5.87 -8.75
N LYS A 208 13.38 6.87 -8.02
CA LYS A 208 13.14 8.09 -8.77
C LYS A 208 14.46 8.28 -9.50
N THR A 209 14.60 7.72 -10.66
CA THR A 209 15.21 8.45 -11.71
C THR A 209 14.39 9.73 -11.66
N VAL A 210 14.90 10.73 -10.97
CA VAL A 210 14.76 12.07 -11.45
C VAL A 210 15.51 11.98 -12.75
N ILE A 211 14.85 11.40 -13.75
CA ILE A 211 15.12 11.72 -15.13
C ILE A 211 14.83 13.20 -15.08
N ALA A 212 15.91 14.01 -15.14
CA ALA A 212 15.76 15.44 -15.26
C ALA A 212 14.66 15.60 -16.31
N PRO A 213 13.55 16.29 -15.97
CA PRO A 213 12.40 16.33 -16.86
C PRO A 213 12.96 16.67 -18.23
N PRO A 214 12.59 15.96 -19.30
CA PRO A 214 13.15 16.21 -20.61
C PRO A 214 13.04 17.71 -20.84
N GLU A 215 14.16 18.38 -21.03
CA GLU A 215 14.19 19.84 -21.16
C GLU A 215 13.31 20.21 -22.35
N CYS A 216 12.10 20.65 -22.04
CA CYS A 216 11.22 21.20 -23.07
C CYS A 216 11.78 22.57 -23.43
N SER A 217 12.12 22.79 -24.70
CA SER A 217 12.54 24.12 -25.14
C SER A 217 11.40 25.12 -24.84
N ALA A 218 11.76 26.34 -24.45
CA ALA A 218 10.78 27.41 -24.19
C ALA A 218 9.82 27.61 -25.37
N ASP A 219 10.29 27.43 -26.59
CA ASP A 219 9.47 27.52 -27.81
C ASP A 219 8.42 26.38 -27.90
N THR A 220 8.78 25.18 -27.54
CA THR A 220 7.88 24.02 -27.53
C THR A 220 6.80 24.17 -26.45
N GLU A 221 7.19 24.63 -25.27
CA GLU A 221 6.26 24.91 -24.19
C GLU A 221 5.30 26.04 -24.56
N GLN A 222 5.80 27.10 -25.18
CA GLN A 222 4.98 28.24 -25.66
C GLN A 222 3.97 27.76 -26.71
N LYS A 223 4.36 26.93 -27.66
CA LYS A 223 3.45 26.33 -28.65
C LYS A 223 2.38 25.46 -27.98
N PHE A 224 2.74 24.64 -27.03
CA PHE A 224 1.74 23.88 -26.27
C PHE A 224 0.73 24.79 -25.59
N TRP A 225 1.19 25.83 -24.88
CA TRP A 225 0.30 26.76 -24.18
C TRP A 225 -0.55 27.57 -25.15
N ALA A 226 -0.09 27.86 -26.34
CA ALA A 226 -0.87 28.56 -27.38
C ALA A 226 -2.05 27.70 -27.88
N LEU A 227 -1.84 26.40 -28.05
CA LEU A 227 -2.85 25.43 -28.48
C LEU A 227 -3.74 24.94 -27.33
N CYS A 228 -3.26 25.01 -26.08
CA CYS A 228 -3.95 24.48 -24.94
C CYS A 228 -5.25 25.23 -24.64
N PRO A 229 -6.43 24.60 -24.64
CA PRO A 229 -7.70 25.22 -24.28
C PRO A 229 -7.64 25.88 -22.91
N THR A 230 -8.31 27.04 -22.75
CA THR A 230 -8.28 27.80 -21.49
C THR A 230 -8.68 26.99 -20.28
N SER A 231 -9.67 26.10 -20.41
CA SER A 231 -10.13 25.21 -19.34
C SER A 231 -9.08 24.18 -18.95
N LEU A 232 -8.36 23.59 -19.91
CA LEU A 232 -7.26 22.66 -19.66
C LEU A 232 -6.05 23.41 -19.08
N ARG A 233 -5.70 24.59 -19.63
CA ARG A 233 -4.63 25.46 -19.12
C ARG A 233 -4.86 25.80 -17.65
N ARG A 234 -6.09 26.18 -17.29
CA ARG A 234 -6.47 26.47 -15.91
C ARG A 234 -6.30 25.24 -15.01
N LYS A 235 -6.69 24.08 -15.48
CA LYS A 235 -6.51 22.81 -14.73
C LYS A 235 -5.03 22.46 -14.54
N LEU A 236 -4.19 22.63 -15.52
CA LEU A 236 -2.76 22.33 -15.44
C LEU A 236 -1.97 23.32 -14.55
N ARG A 237 -2.35 24.59 -14.53
CA ARG A 237 -1.66 25.66 -13.77
C ARG A 237 -2.23 25.94 -12.38
N TYR A 238 -3.54 25.78 -12.19
CA TYR A 238 -4.25 26.25 -10.99
C TYR A 238 -5.11 25.13 -10.38
N VAL A 239 -4.60 23.93 -10.42
CA VAL A 239 -5.39 22.79 -10.01
C VAL A 239 -5.66 22.83 -8.52
N ASN A 240 -6.89 23.16 -8.18
CA ASN A 240 -7.43 22.89 -6.87
C ASN A 240 -7.83 21.40 -6.82
N TRP A 241 -6.83 20.53 -6.75
CA TRP A 241 -6.99 19.08 -6.64
C TRP A 241 -7.42 18.69 -5.22
N ALA A 242 -8.34 19.43 -4.66
CA ALA A 242 -8.79 19.34 -3.27
C ALA A 242 -9.47 18.00 -2.90
N ARG A 243 -9.38 16.96 -3.74
CA ARG A 243 -9.92 15.65 -3.42
C ARG A 243 -8.88 14.54 -3.67
N PRO A 244 -8.39 13.90 -2.59
CA PRO A 244 -7.34 12.87 -2.68
C PRO A 244 -7.79 11.54 -3.28
N SER A 245 -9.04 11.35 -3.62
CA SER A 245 -9.58 10.08 -4.11
C SER A 245 -9.80 10.10 -5.62
N GLY A 246 -8.81 9.77 -6.41
CA GLY A 246 -9.03 9.63 -7.84
C GLY A 246 -7.93 10.19 -8.73
N ASN A 247 -6.82 10.45 -8.17
CA ASN A 247 -5.75 11.23 -8.79
C ASN A 247 -5.17 10.60 -10.08
N TYR A 248 -5.00 9.27 -10.12
CA TYR A 248 -4.60 8.56 -11.34
C TYR A 248 -5.60 8.84 -12.49
N SER A 249 -6.89 8.73 -12.23
CA SER A 249 -7.93 8.92 -13.25
C SER A 249 -8.00 10.37 -13.76
N GLU A 250 -7.68 11.35 -12.92
CA GLU A 250 -7.67 12.76 -13.32
C GLU A 250 -6.44 13.09 -14.18
N ILE A 251 -5.25 12.65 -13.82
CA ILE A 251 -4.05 12.80 -14.66
C ILE A 251 -4.24 12.07 -15.98
N TYR A 252 -4.76 10.85 -15.96
CA TYR A 252 -5.07 10.09 -17.16
C TYR A 252 -6.03 10.85 -18.10
N LYS A 253 -7.15 11.38 -17.59
CA LYS A 253 -8.13 12.14 -18.35
C LYS A 253 -7.54 13.46 -18.88
N LEU A 254 -6.77 14.19 -18.06
CA LEU A 254 -6.09 15.41 -18.48
C LEU A 254 -5.09 15.13 -19.59
N THR A 255 -4.37 14.02 -19.53
CA THR A 255 -3.42 13.60 -20.55
C THR A 255 -4.14 13.28 -21.85
N LEU A 256 -5.23 12.50 -21.82
CA LEU A 256 -6.03 12.24 -23.00
C LEU A 256 -6.54 13.52 -23.65
N TRP A 257 -7.02 14.43 -22.82
CA TRP A 257 -7.50 15.72 -23.31
C TRP A 257 -6.38 16.59 -23.91
N ALA A 258 -5.18 16.58 -23.31
CA ALA A 258 -4.03 17.30 -23.86
C ALA A 258 -3.59 16.73 -25.22
N ILE A 259 -3.56 15.40 -25.35
CA ILE A 259 -3.24 14.71 -26.60
C ILE A 259 -4.25 15.09 -27.69
N ASP A 260 -5.55 15.07 -27.37
CA ASP A 260 -6.61 15.39 -28.34
C ASP A 260 -6.62 16.87 -28.78
N ALA A 261 -6.20 17.77 -27.88
CA ALA A 261 -6.29 19.20 -28.11
C ALA A 261 -5.02 19.83 -28.73
N THR A 262 -3.84 19.18 -28.59
CA THR A 262 -2.56 19.89 -28.83
C THR A 262 -1.51 19.10 -29.59
N ASP A 263 -1.77 17.87 -29.97
CA ASP A 263 -0.76 16.94 -30.57
C ASP A 263 0.55 16.84 -29.77
N VAL A 264 0.47 17.05 -28.45
CA VAL A 264 1.62 17.06 -27.58
C VAL A 264 2.28 15.68 -27.52
N THR A 265 3.62 15.65 -27.55
CA THR A 265 4.36 14.41 -27.28
C THR A 265 4.37 14.10 -25.78
N LYS A 266 4.56 12.82 -25.43
CA LYS A 266 4.63 12.36 -24.05
C LYS A 266 5.69 13.13 -23.25
N ASP A 267 6.89 13.30 -23.82
CA ASP A 267 8.02 13.92 -23.13
C ASP A 267 7.77 15.42 -22.87
N VAL A 268 7.20 16.11 -23.84
CA VAL A 268 6.78 17.52 -23.70
C VAL A 268 5.71 17.66 -22.63
N PHE A 269 4.72 16.77 -22.62
CA PHE A 269 3.64 16.84 -21.63
C PHE A 269 4.14 16.53 -20.23
N LEU A 270 5.02 15.54 -20.06
CA LEU A 270 5.67 15.25 -18.78
C LEU A 270 6.50 16.43 -18.29
N SER A 271 7.27 17.08 -19.16
CA SER A 271 8.03 18.28 -18.80
C SER A 271 7.11 19.41 -18.28
N ILE A 272 5.98 19.65 -18.93
CA ILE A 272 4.98 20.64 -18.50
C ILE A 272 4.41 20.27 -17.12
N LEU A 273 4.07 19.01 -16.90
CA LEU A 273 3.55 18.55 -15.62
C LEU A 273 4.60 18.68 -14.50
N HIS A 274 5.85 18.34 -14.76
CA HIS A 274 6.94 18.50 -13.79
C HIS A 274 7.18 19.97 -13.44
N THR A 275 7.07 20.88 -14.41
CA THR A 275 7.30 22.32 -14.17
C THR A 275 6.13 22.97 -13.44
N HIS A 276 4.89 22.64 -13.79
CA HIS A 276 3.71 23.41 -13.36
C HIS A 276 2.77 22.65 -12.42
N THR A 277 2.68 21.34 -12.52
CA THR A 277 1.65 20.55 -11.83
C THR A 277 2.23 19.72 -10.68
N PHE A 278 3.29 18.98 -10.90
CA PHE A 278 3.85 18.05 -9.90
C PHE A 278 4.40 18.73 -8.65
N PRO A 279 5.10 19.90 -8.71
CA PRO A 279 5.54 20.59 -7.50
C PRO A 279 4.39 20.97 -6.56
N TRP A 280 3.22 21.19 -7.12
CA TRP A 280 2.02 21.47 -6.34
C TRP A 280 1.42 20.18 -5.75
N LEU A 281 1.38 19.09 -6.52
CA LEU A 281 0.91 17.77 -6.06
C LEU A 281 1.76 17.23 -4.93
N ASP A 282 3.08 17.38 -4.99
CA ASP A 282 4.00 16.98 -3.91
C ASP A 282 3.69 17.71 -2.60
N LYS A 283 3.39 19.01 -2.64
CA LYS A 283 2.98 19.80 -1.47
C LYS A 283 1.66 19.32 -0.85
N GLN A 284 0.79 18.70 -1.62
CA GLN A 284 -0.51 18.18 -1.17
C GLN A 284 -0.45 16.70 -0.73
N GLY A 285 0.75 16.09 -0.70
CA GLY A 285 0.90 14.68 -0.29
C GLY A 285 0.29 13.70 -1.28
N TYR A 286 0.46 13.94 -2.56
CA TYR A 286 -0.03 13.10 -3.64
C TYR A 286 0.54 11.66 -3.55
N ARG A 287 -0.33 10.65 -3.52
CA ARG A 287 0.05 9.26 -3.19
C ARG A 287 0.22 8.32 -4.38
N SER A 288 -0.21 8.72 -5.57
CA SER A 288 -0.05 7.89 -6.77
C SER A 288 1.08 8.41 -7.65
N ASP A 289 1.69 7.51 -8.41
CA ASP A 289 2.67 7.89 -9.42
C ASP A 289 1.96 8.65 -10.56
N PRO A 290 2.11 9.99 -10.68
CA PRO A 290 1.39 10.76 -11.66
C PRO A 290 1.90 10.45 -13.08
N GLU A 291 3.15 10.02 -13.24
CA GLU A 291 3.71 9.63 -14.53
C GLU A 291 3.03 8.38 -15.10
N LYS A 292 2.57 7.48 -14.22
CA LYS A 292 1.82 6.30 -14.65
C LYS A 292 0.55 6.68 -15.40
N GLY A 293 -0.20 7.69 -14.92
CA GLY A 293 -1.40 8.17 -15.60
C GLY A 293 -1.10 8.72 -17.00
N VAL A 294 0.02 9.43 -17.15
CA VAL A 294 0.50 9.92 -18.45
C VAL A 294 0.88 8.76 -19.36
N ASN A 295 1.72 7.84 -18.87
CA ASN A 295 2.18 6.69 -19.64
C ASN A 295 1.03 5.85 -20.18
N ASP A 296 0.05 5.54 -19.34
CA ASP A 296 -1.13 4.72 -19.72
C ASP A 296 -2.01 5.44 -20.75
N ALA A 297 -2.16 6.77 -20.66
CA ALA A 297 -2.93 7.55 -21.63
C ALA A 297 -2.26 7.55 -23.02
N PHE A 298 -0.94 7.74 -23.10
CA PHE A 298 -0.22 7.67 -24.36
C PHE A 298 -0.20 6.26 -24.96
N LEU A 299 -0.12 5.21 -24.13
CA LEU A 299 -0.25 3.82 -24.59
C LEU A 299 -1.65 3.51 -25.12
N TYR A 300 -2.69 4.04 -24.50
CA TYR A 300 -4.07 3.89 -24.97
C TYR A 300 -4.24 4.49 -26.38
N LYS A 301 -3.81 5.73 -26.60
CA LYS A 301 -3.94 6.42 -27.90
C LYS A 301 -3.11 5.77 -29.02
N ARG A 302 -2.04 5.05 -28.71
CA ARG A 302 -1.26 4.31 -29.74
C ARG A 302 -1.95 3.05 -30.28
N ARG A 303 -3.04 2.61 -29.60
CA ARG A 303 -3.80 1.40 -29.99
C ARG A 303 -4.99 1.70 -30.91
N PHE A 304 -5.29 2.95 -31.12
CA PHE A 304 -6.35 3.47 -31.98
C PHE A 304 -5.78 4.54 -32.93
#